data_705265a812285f4230ccbc004c653355
#
_entry.id   705265a812285f4230ccbc004c653355
#
_cell.length_a   1.000
_cell.length_b   1.000
_cell.length_c   1.000
_cell.angle_alpha   90.00
_cell.angle_beta   90.00
_cell.angle_gamma   90.00
#
_symmetry.space_group_name_H-M   'P 1'
#
loop_
_entity.id
_entity.type
_entity.pdbx_description
1 polymer ?
#
loop_
_entity_poly.entity_id
_entity_poly.type
_entity_poly.pdbx_seq_one_letter_code
_entity_poly.pdbx_strand_id
1 'polypeptide(L)'
;MLCAVIAAQAQINESLHWYNGQITFTARNIENKNVLMEAMDEGEEHEFVLRYVKEVNPNHQVYRTDNGTHNHVNLYGVGSTMRHKKAEGLDVLCFYDDKDRLAAVISGEKEWDAEKLNKSRWLSQFIGEYTTEEENEVEQCFSWTWESLSFNGIIYPYDIITFNGRVTGYITIKPVEGSTNELEGTWEIVPTLRGFRLYAVNTETGNTPWEWQRTGIEYDLVESDPNVGRFFYASTTLLNDHQFSTFDKSTLRIMRNAILARHGYRFQSKDLQEYFTNEPWYKPAASNDGIRLSFIEQLNIELIKQMEGTE
;
A
#
# COMPACT_ATOMS: atom_id res chain seq x y z
N MET A 1 -27.55 45.41 3.88
CA MET A 1 -27.43 44.10 4.52
C MET A 1 -26.48 43.25 3.65
N LEU A 2 -25.17 43.35 3.89
CA LEU A 2 -24.15 42.56 3.17
C LEU A 2 -24.18 41.18 3.76
N CYS A 3 -24.71 40.20 3.04
CA CYS A 3 -24.42 38.80 3.30
C CYS A 3 -22.94 38.57 2.96
N ALA A 4 -22.11 38.56 3.99
CA ALA A 4 -20.78 37.98 3.86
C ALA A 4 -20.97 36.47 3.60
N VAL A 5 -20.79 36.06 2.34
CA VAL A 5 -20.55 34.67 2.02
C VAL A 5 -19.19 34.36 2.64
N ILE A 6 -19.22 33.76 3.82
CA ILE A 6 -18.05 33.14 4.40
C ILE A 6 -17.77 31.99 3.43
N ALA A 7 -16.84 32.19 2.52
CA ALA A 7 -16.27 31.10 1.73
C ALA A 7 -15.77 30.07 2.76
N ALA A 8 -16.39 28.90 2.76
CA ALA A 8 -15.93 27.78 3.59
C ALA A 8 -14.45 27.55 3.22
N GLN A 9 -13.57 27.98 4.11
CA GLN A 9 -12.14 27.82 3.88
C GLN A 9 -11.86 26.32 3.94
N ALA A 10 -11.23 25.80 2.91
CA ALA A 10 -10.88 24.40 2.83
C ALA A 10 -9.84 24.10 3.94
N GLN A 11 -10.33 23.70 5.09
CA GLN A 11 -9.56 23.20 6.21
C GLN A 11 -9.47 21.68 6.12
N ILE A 12 -8.50 21.10 6.81
CA ILE A 12 -8.41 19.65 6.95
C ILE A 12 -9.67 19.16 7.65
N ASN A 13 -10.24 18.08 7.14
CA ASN A 13 -11.47 17.52 7.70
C ASN A 13 -11.18 16.79 9.02
N GLU A 14 -11.61 17.38 10.15
CA GLU A 14 -11.44 16.83 11.49
C GLU A 14 -12.24 15.55 11.75
N SER A 15 -13.23 15.22 10.91
CA SER A 15 -14.01 13.99 11.03
C SER A 15 -13.34 12.78 10.39
N LEU A 16 -12.20 12.96 9.71
CA LEU A 16 -11.43 11.88 9.14
C LEU A 16 -10.39 11.37 10.14
N HIS A 17 -10.14 10.08 10.09
CA HIS A 17 -8.98 9.47 10.71
C HIS A 17 -7.83 9.47 9.68
N TRP A 18 -6.70 10.03 10.04
CA TRP A 18 -5.55 10.20 9.15
C TRP A 18 -4.55 9.08 9.38
N TYR A 19 -4.23 8.33 8.33
CA TYR A 19 -3.49 7.08 8.43
C TYR A 19 -2.26 7.07 7.53
N ASN A 20 -1.07 6.73 8.08
CA ASN A 20 0.21 6.69 7.37
C ASN A 20 0.69 5.26 7.00
N GLY A 21 -0.12 4.25 7.23
CA GLY A 21 0.27 2.85 7.05
C GLY A 21 0.64 2.14 8.36
N GLN A 22 0.91 2.88 9.42
CA GLN A 22 1.28 2.35 10.75
C GLN A 22 0.45 2.97 11.86
N ILE A 23 0.37 4.28 11.89
CA ILE A 23 -0.23 5.08 12.97
C ILE A 23 -1.43 5.84 12.41
N THR A 24 -2.42 6.04 13.28
CA THR A 24 -3.55 6.90 12.98
C THR A 24 -3.48 8.16 13.78
N PHE A 25 -3.75 9.24 13.09
CA PHE A 25 -3.82 10.58 13.68
C PHE A 25 -5.26 11.09 13.64
N THR A 26 -5.63 11.85 14.67
CA THR A 26 -6.72 12.81 14.61
C THR A 26 -6.16 14.15 14.17
N ALA A 27 -6.97 14.93 13.45
CA ALA A 27 -6.60 16.27 13.01
C ALA A 27 -7.49 17.29 13.73
N ARG A 28 -6.89 18.35 14.26
CA ARG A 28 -7.62 19.46 14.85
C ARG A 28 -7.15 20.79 14.25
N ASN A 29 -8.06 21.51 13.63
CA ASN A 29 -7.76 22.86 13.14
C ASN A 29 -7.55 23.81 14.33
N ILE A 30 -6.44 24.51 14.31
CA ILE A 30 -6.06 25.49 15.35
C ILE A 30 -5.92 26.89 14.73
N GLU A 31 -5.53 27.87 15.54
CA GLU A 31 -5.41 29.25 15.08
C GLU A 31 -4.55 29.42 13.83
N ASN A 32 -4.84 30.45 13.05
CA ASN A 32 -4.11 30.85 11.84
C ASN A 32 -4.12 29.77 10.72
N LYS A 33 -5.18 28.98 10.62
CA LYS A 33 -5.32 27.86 9.67
C LYS A 33 -4.29 26.74 9.86
N ASN A 34 -3.62 26.69 11.00
CA ASN A 34 -2.74 25.59 11.35
C ASN A 34 -3.55 24.36 11.75
N VAL A 35 -2.92 23.20 11.72
CA VAL A 35 -3.52 21.92 12.10
C VAL A 35 -2.61 21.20 13.08
N LEU A 36 -3.18 20.72 14.16
CA LEU A 36 -2.53 19.80 15.09
C LEU A 36 -2.92 18.37 14.67
N MET A 37 -1.92 17.52 14.51
CA MET A 37 -2.06 16.08 14.27
C MET A 37 -1.64 15.35 15.53
N GLU A 38 -2.52 14.52 16.08
CA GLU A 38 -2.31 13.82 17.36
C GLU A 38 -2.59 12.33 17.19
N ALA A 39 -1.73 11.48 17.73
CA ALA A 39 -1.94 10.04 17.79
C ALA A 39 -1.42 9.45 19.10
N MET A 40 -1.92 8.28 19.45
CA MET A 40 -1.38 7.45 20.52
C MET A 40 -1.00 6.09 19.90
N ASP A 41 0.24 5.68 20.04
CA ASP A 41 0.76 4.39 19.57
C ASP A 41 1.56 3.71 20.67
N GLU A 42 1.17 2.51 21.05
CA GLU A 42 1.83 1.68 22.10
C GLU A 42 2.07 2.42 23.43
N GLY A 43 1.21 3.41 23.75
CA GLY A 43 1.33 4.24 24.96
C GLY A 43 2.24 5.46 24.80
N GLU A 44 2.80 5.67 23.62
CA GLU A 44 3.53 6.88 23.26
C GLU A 44 2.63 7.89 22.55
N GLU A 45 2.76 9.15 22.92
CA GLU A 45 2.05 10.25 22.29
C GLU A 45 2.85 10.76 21.09
N HIS A 46 2.21 10.83 19.94
CA HIS A 46 2.77 11.39 18.71
C HIS A 46 2.00 12.62 18.33
N GLU A 47 2.67 13.74 18.23
CA GLU A 47 2.04 14.96 17.72
C GLU A 47 2.98 15.77 16.82
N PHE A 48 2.39 16.47 15.87
CA PHE A 48 3.10 17.46 15.07
C PHE A 48 2.12 18.54 14.58
N VAL A 49 2.64 19.72 14.33
CA VAL A 49 1.84 20.84 13.85
C VAL A 49 2.13 21.11 12.38
N LEU A 50 1.05 21.25 11.61
CA LEU A 50 1.08 21.71 10.25
C LEU A 50 0.86 23.22 10.23
N ARG A 51 1.91 23.99 9.93
CA ARG A 51 1.87 25.46 9.82
C ARG A 51 1.40 25.85 8.43
N TYR A 52 0.26 26.52 8.33
CA TYR A 52 -0.29 26.96 7.06
C TYR A 52 0.66 27.95 6.36
N VAL A 53 0.89 27.71 5.07
CA VAL A 53 1.71 28.57 4.20
C VAL A 53 0.85 29.31 3.19
N LYS A 54 0.09 28.55 2.37
CA LYS A 54 -0.76 29.14 1.32
C LYS A 54 -1.80 28.15 0.80
N GLU A 55 -2.81 28.67 0.16
CA GLU A 55 -3.73 27.93 -0.68
C GLU A 55 -3.34 28.10 -2.15
N VAL A 56 -3.25 27.00 -2.88
CA VAL A 56 -3.03 26.97 -4.34
C VAL A 56 -4.39 27.00 -5.05
N ASN A 57 -5.33 26.19 -4.54
CA ASN A 57 -6.73 26.16 -4.93
C ASN A 57 -7.53 25.47 -3.80
N PRO A 58 -8.88 25.44 -3.83
CA PRO A 58 -9.69 24.84 -2.76
C PRO A 58 -9.36 23.38 -2.41
N ASN A 59 -8.78 22.63 -3.33
CA ASN A 59 -8.39 21.23 -3.15
C ASN A 59 -6.87 21.04 -2.95
N HIS A 60 -6.14 22.15 -2.77
CA HIS A 60 -4.68 22.07 -2.61
C HIS A 60 -4.17 23.20 -1.71
N GLN A 61 -3.86 22.87 -0.46
CA GLN A 61 -3.22 23.75 0.51
C GLN A 61 -1.78 23.29 0.81
N VAL A 62 -0.92 24.25 1.12
CA VAL A 62 0.49 24.01 1.45
C VAL A 62 0.73 24.39 2.89
N TYR A 63 1.43 23.54 3.60
CA TYR A 63 1.83 23.69 4.99
C TYR A 63 3.33 23.40 5.14
N ARG A 64 3.87 23.71 6.32
CA ARG A 64 5.17 23.22 6.79
C ARG A 64 4.97 22.44 8.08
N THR A 65 5.71 21.37 8.25
CA THR A 65 5.71 20.61 9.48
C THR A 65 6.48 21.37 10.57
N ASP A 66 5.93 21.38 11.76
CA ASP A 66 6.55 21.91 12.96
C ASP A 66 6.24 20.93 14.10
N ASN A 67 7.25 20.58 14.89
CA ASN A 67 7.04 19.70 16.04
C ASN A 67 6.16 20.42 17.05
N GLY A 68 5.17 19.71 17.59
CA GLY A 68 4.46 20.11 18.78
C GLY A 68 5.37 20.13 20.00
N THR A 69 4.81 20.37 21.14
CA THR A 69 5.53 20.53 22.41
C THR A 69 6.06 19.22 23.01
N HIS A 70 5.72 18.07 22.42
CA HIS A 70 6.10 16.74 22.89
C HIS A 70 7.16 16.09 22.00
N ASN A 71 8.17 15.55 22.65
CA ASN A 71 9.47 15.14 22.10
C ASN A 71 9.45 13.91 21.16
N HIS A 72 8.33 13.53 20.58
CA HIS A 72 8.25 12.24 19.94
C HIS A 72 8.27 12.34 18.44
N VAL A 73 9.27 11.72 17.90
CA VAL A 73 9.48 11.29 16.54
C VAL A 73 9.04 12.33 15.50
N ASN A 74 10.01 13.00 15.00
CA ASN A 74 9.94 13.80 13.79
C ASN A 74 9.64 12.88 12.59
N LEU A 75 8.40 12.40 12.50
CA LEU A 75 7.97 11.44 11.48
C LEU A 75 8.24 11.92 10.05
N TYR A 76 8.27 13.26 9.85
CA TYR A 76 8.36 13.85 8.53
C TYR A 76 9.38 14.99 8.41
N GLY A 77 10.20 15.22 9.45
CA GLY A 77 11.18 16.30 9.49
C GLY A 77 10.59 17.68 9.75
N VAL A 78 11.16 18.41 10.74
CA VAL A 78 10.79 19.81 11.01
C VAL A 78 11.07 20.66 9.78
N GLY A 79 10.09 21.46 9.37
CA GLY A 79 10.20 22.37 8.23
C GLY A 79 9.99 21.70 6.86
N SER A 80 9.68 20.41 6.80
CA SER A 80 9.29 19.75 5.55
C SER A 80 8.03 20.37 4.97
N THR A 81 7.95 20.40 3.64
CA THR A 81 6.75 20.87 2.96
C THR A 81 5.70 19.77 2.96
N MET A 82 4.49 20.10 3.39
CA MET A 82 3.33 19.23 3.30
C MET A 82 2.29 19.87 2.37
N ARG A 83 1.71 19.05 1.49
CA ARG A 83 0.63 19.46 0.59
C ARG A 83 -0.62 18.65 0.90
N HIS A 84 -1.66 19.32 1.34
CA HIS A 84 -2.99 18.75 1.48
C HIS A 84 -3.66 18.76 0.11
N LYS A 85 -4.03 17.60 -0.40
CA LYS A 85 -4.62 17.43 -1.72
C LYS A 85 -5.91 16.61 -1.65
N LYS A 86 -6.91 17.03 -2.42
CA LYS A 86 -8.17 16.30 -2.60
C LYS A 86 -8.40 16.04 -4.09
N ALA A 87 -8.54 14.80 -4.47
CA ALA A 87 -8.88 14.40 -5.84
C ALA A 87 -9.48 12.99 -5.85
N GLU A 88 -10.39 12.75 -6.78
CA GLU A 88 -10.97 11.43 -7.06
C GLU A 88 -11.48 10.68 -5.81
N GLY A 89 -12.06 11.44 -4.85
CA GLY A 89 -12.57 10.89 -3.59
C GLY A 89 -11.53 10.68 -2.50
N LEU A 90 -10.26 10.88 -2.80
CA LEU A 90 -9.18 10.83 -1.82
C LEU A 90 -8.97 12.20 -1.16
N ASP A 91 -8.63 12.16 0.13
CA ASP A 91 -8.19 13.29 0.91
C ASP A 91 -6.85 12.91 1.54
N VAL A 92 -5.75 13.57 1.14
CA VAL A 92 -4.39 13.13 1.49
C VAL A 92 -3.49 14.28 1.92
N LEU A 93 -2.58 13.98 2.85
CA LEU A 93 -1.45 14.81 3.24
C LEU A 93 -0.18 14.23 2.64
N CYS A 94 0.39 14.93 1.67
CA CYS A 94 1.61 14.53 0.97
C CYS A 94 2.80 15.27 1.56
N PHE A 95 3.76 14.56 2.13
CA PHE A 95 4.97 15.09 2.74
C PHE A 95 6.13 15.04 1.75
N TYR A 96 6.85 16.13 1.61
CA TYR A 96 7.94 16.29 0.66
C TYR A 96 9.25 16.57 1.38
N ASP A 97 10.32 15.95 0.94
CA ASP A 97 11.67 16.19 1.44
C ASP A 97 12.22 17.57 0.99
N ASP A 98 13.44 17.88 1.36
CA ASP A 98 14.16 19.12 1.01
C ASP A 98 14.44 19.28 -0.49
N LYS A 99 14.35 18.20 -1.27
CA LYS A 99 14.48 18.17 -2.73
C LYS A 99 13.13 18.14 -3.45
N ASP A 100 12.03 18.42 -2.75
CA ASP A 100 10.64 18.38 -3.28
C ASP A 100 10.22 17.01 -3.83
N ARG A 101 10.74 15.91 -3.26
CA ARG A 101 10.36 14.54 -3.60
C ARG A 101 9.35 14.05 -2.58
N LEU A 102 8.33 13.31 -3.02
CA LEU A 102 7.29 12.77 -2.16
C LEU A 102 7.90 11.70 -1.23
N ALA A 103 7.95 11.97 0.05
CA ALA A 103 8.53 11.10 1.08
C ALA A 103 7.50 10.21 1.75
N ALA A 104 6.28 10.72 1.96
CA ALA A 104 5.21 9.97 2.62
C ALA A 104 3.83 10.53 2.26
N VAL A 105 2.80 9.68 2.40
CA VAL A 105 1.40 10.05 2.25
C VAL A 105 0.61 9.57 3.45
N ILE A 106 -0.17 10.48 4.05
CA ILE A 106 -1.19 10.15 5.04
C ILE A 106 -2.55 10.29 4.36
N SER A 107 -3.36 9.23 4.37
CA SER A 107 -4.72 9.27 3.84
C SER A 107 -5.74 9.58 4.93
N GLY A 108 -6.76 10.36 4.59
CA GLY A 108 -7.92 10.61 5.43
C GLY A 108 -9.01 9.57 5.19
N GLU A 109 -9.34 8.80 6.22
CA GLU A 109 -10.30 7.69 6.16
C GLU A 109 -11.56 8.02 6.97
N LYS A 110 -12.73 7.65 6.44
CA LYS A 110 -14.03 7.90 7.10
C LYS A 110 -14.37 6.83 8.11
N GLU A 111 -14.08 5.59 7.78
CA GLU A 111 -14.29 4.46 8.67
C GLU A 111 -13.01 4.14 9.41
N TRP A 112 -13.16 3.93 10.72
CA TRP A 112 -12.03 3.71 11.60
C TRP A 112 -11.96 2.27 12.09
N ASP A 113 -11.18 1.49 11.40
CA ASP A 113 -10.62 0.24 11.89
C ASP A 113 -9.23 0.09 11.26
N ALA A 114 -8.19 0.49 12.00
CA ALA A 114 -6.80 0.45 11.51
C ALA A 114 -6.40 -0.95 11.11
N GLU A 115 -6.79 -1.94 11.89
CA GLU A 115 -6.44 -3.33 11.62
C GLU A 115 -7.09 -3.81 10.32
N LYS A 116 -8.38 -3.52 10.12
CA LYS A 116 -9.09 -3.84 8.90
C LYS A 116 -8.47 -3.14 7.69
N LEU A 117 -8.11 -1.86 7.81
CA LEU A 117 -7.49 -1.09 6.74
C LEU A 117 -6.11 -1.66 6.39
N ASN A 118 -5.30 -2.00 7.39
CA ASN A 118 -4.00 -2.65 7.21
C ASN A 118 -4.13 -3.99 6.50
N LYS A 119 -5.03 -4.84 6.98
CA LYS A 119 -5.32 -6.15 6.36
C LYS A 119 -5.77 -5.99 4.92
N SER A 120 -6.68 -5.05 4.65
CA SER A 120 -7.20 -4.79 3.30
C SER A 120 -6.08 -4.33 2.35
N ARG A 121 -5.27 -3.36 2.76
CA ARG A 121 -4.16 -2.86 1.93
C ARG A 121 -3.11 -3.95 1.67
N TRP A 122 -2.76 -4.69 2.69
CA TRP A 122 -1.80 -5.79 2.55
C TRP A 122 -2.35 -6.89 1.63
N LEU A 123 -3.59 -7.30 1.83
CA LEU A 123 -4.23 -8.36 1.06
C LEU A 123 -4.39 -7.99 -0.42
N SER A 124 -4.57 -6.71 -0.75
CA SER A 124 -4.74 -6.26 -2.15
C SER A 124 -3.60 -6.69 -3.08
N GLN A 125 -2.42 -7.00 -2.53
CA GLN A 125 -1.26 -7.47 -3.29
C GLN A 125 -1.38 -8.91 -3.79
N PHE A 126 -2.29 -9.69 -3.18
CA PHE A 126 -2.38 -11.14 -3.36
C PHE A 126 -3.72 -11.59 -3.94
N ILE A 127 -4.68 -10.69 -4.12
CA ILE A 127 -5.97 -11.02 -4.75
C ILE A 127 -5.73 -11.39 -6.21
N GLY A 128 -6.11 -12.60 -6.60
CA GLY A 128 -5.94 -13.08 -7.97
C GLY A 128 -5.94 -14.61 -8.09
N GLU A 129 -5.61 -15.05 -9.30
CA GLU A 129 -5.48 -16.44 -9.68
C GLU A 129 -3.99 -16.78 -9.87
N TYR A 130 -3.56 -17.94 -9.36
CA TYR A 130 -2.17 -18.37 -9.38
C TYR A 130 -2.04 -19.83 -9.69
N THR A 131 -0.87 -20.23 -10.20
CA THR A 131 -0.48 -21.62 -10.38
C THR A 131 0.88 -21.87 -9.75
N THR A 132 1.15 -23.11 -9.37
CA THR A 132 2.49 -23.52 -8.92
C THR A 132 3.43 -23.66 -10.10
N GLU A 133 4.68 -23.21 -9.93
CA GLU A 133 5.76 -23.36 -10.91
C GLU A 133 6.68 -24.53 -10.49
N GLU A 134 6.28 -25.75 -10.84
CA GLU A 134 7.14 -26.94 -10.64
C GLU A 134 7.34 -27.68 -11.95
N GLU A 135 8.60 -27.96 -12.33
CA GLU A 135 8.97 -28.48 -13.67
C GLU A 135 8.43 -29.88 -13.98
N ASN A 136 7.88 -30.64 -13.04
CA ASN A 136 7.45 -32.02 -13.29
C ASN A 136 6.21 -32.46 -12.48
N GLU A 137 5.50 -31.55 -11.83
CA GLU A 137 4.31 -31.87 -11.05
C GLU A 137 3.01 -31.37 -11.72
N VAL A 138 1.89 -31.88 -11.25
CA VAL A 138 0.58 -31.41 -11.71
C VAL A 138 0.41 -29.96 -11.30
N GLU A 139 0.16 -29.10 -12.28
CA GLU A 139 -0.14 -27.69 -12.04
C GLU A 139 -1.25 -27.54 -10.99
N GLN A 140 -0.95 -26.91 -9.89
CA GLN A 140 -1.90 -26.68 -8.80
C GLN A 140 -2.48 -25.29 -8.95
N CYS A 141 -3.80 -25.18 -8.87
CA CYS A 141 -4.50 -23.91 -8.97
C CYS A 141 -4.76 -23.32 -7.60
N PHE A 142 -4.38 -22.06 -7.45
CA PHE A 142 -4.58 -21.27 -6.24
C PHE A 142 -5.33 -19.98 -6.57
N SER A 143 -6.38 -19.66 -5.82
CA SER A 143 -7.13 -18.42 -5.97
C SER A 143 -7.28 -17.73 -4.63
N TRP A 144 -7.01 -16.44 -4.57
CA TRP A 144 -7.16 -15.64 -3.36
C TRP A 144 -8.15 -14.51 -3.56
N THR A 145 -9.14 -14.47 -2.69
CA THR A 145 -10.16 -13.42 -2.63
C THR A 145 -10.12 -12.69 -1.29
N TRP A 146 -10.93 -11.65 -1.14
CA TRP A 146 -11.08 -10.93 0.13
C TRP A 146 -11.58 -11.80 1.29
N GLU A 147 -12.31 -12.86 1.00
CA GLU A 147 -13.02 -13.67 2.00
C GLU A 147 -12.43 -15.07 2.18
N SER A 148 -11.79 -15.60 1.14
CA SER A 148 -11.35 -16.99 1.12
C SER A 148 -10.14 -17.19 0.21
N LEU A 149 -9.49 -18.31 0.44
CA LEU A 149 -8.42 -18.85 -0.36
C LEU A 149 -8.87 -20.18 -0.93
N SER A 150 -8.71 -20.43 -2.21
CA SER A 150 -9.00 -21.71 -2.85
C SER A 150 -7.72 -22.38 -3.30
N PHE A 151 -7.59 -23.68 -3.06
CA PHE A 151 -6.48 -24.49 -3.52
C PHE A 151 -7.01 -25.80 -4.08
N ASN A 152 -6.72 -26.06 -5.34
CA ASN A 152 -7.23 -27.24 -6.06
C ASN A 152 -8.74 -27.42 -5.94
N GLY A 153 -9.50 -26.32 -5.92
CA GLY A 153 -10.96 -26.32 -5.81
C GLY A 153 -11.51 -26.43 -4.37
N ILE A 154 -10.66 -26.57 -3.36
CA ILE A 154 -11.07 -26.55 -1.95
C ILE A 154 -10.96 -25.11 -1.46
N ILE A 155 -12.03 -24.60 -0.84
CA ILE A 155 -12.11 -23.23 -0.31
C ILE A 155 -11.77 -23.25 1.18
N TYR A 156 -10.69 -22.58 1.55
CA TYR A 156 -10.20 -22.47 2.91
C TYR A 156 -10.51 -21.09 3.51
N PRO A 157 -11.10 -21.05 4.71
CA PRO A 157 -11.10 -19.82 5.52
C PRO A 157 -9.68 -19.52 5.98
N TYR A 158 -9.33 -18.24 6.08
CA TYR A 158 -8.05 -17.82 6.59
C TYR A 158 -8.15 -16.59 7.51
N ASP A 159 -7.16 -16.40 8.36
CA ASP A 159 -6.99 -15.20 9.15
C ASP A 159 -5.60 -14.59 8.86
N ILE A 160 -5.55 -13.27 8.68
CA ILE A 160 -4.30 -12.53 8.58
C ILE A 160 -3.80 -12.24 9.99
N ILE A 161 -2.56 -12.65 10.27
CA ILE A 161 -1.97 -12.47 11.60
C ILE A 161 -1.47 -11.04 11.75
N THR A 162 -1.92 -10.41 12.81
CA THR A 162 -1.46 -9.08 13.22
C THR A 162 -0.71 -9.16 14.54
N PHE A 163 0.26 -8.25 14.73
CA PHE A 163 0.95 -8.05 15.98
C PHE A 163 0.95 -6.57 16.30
N ASN A 164 0.38 -6.20 17.45
CA ASN A 164 0.14 -4.80 17.84
C ASN A 164 -0.60 -4.00 16.73
N GLY A 165 -1.63 -4.60 16.13
CA GLY A 165 -2.44 -3.98 15.06
C GLY A 165 -1.76 -3.92 13.69
N ARG A 166 -0.51 -4.37 13.55
CA ARG A 166 0.24 -4.39 12.28
C ARG A 166 0.19 -5.77 11.64
N VAL A 167 0.05 -5.81 10.32
CA VAL A 167 0.13 -7.07 9.56
C VAL A 167 1.56 -7.56 9.57
N THR A 168 1.72 -8.85 9.86
CA THR A 168 3.04 -9.48 10.07
C THR A 168 3.61 -10.17 8.83
N GLY A 169 2.80 -10.33 7.77
CA GLY A 169 3.17 -11.15 6.61
C GLY A 169 2.84 -12.63 6.77
N TYR A 170 2.12 -13.00 7.82
CA TYR A 170 1.69 -14.37 8.08
C TYR A 170 0.18 -14.49 8.04
N ILE A 171 -0.30 -15.69 7.64
CA ILE A 171 -1.71 -16.08 7.69
C ILE A 171 -1.86 -17.42 8.40
N THR A 172 -3.02 -17.64 9.01
CA THR A 172 -3.43 -18.98 9.44
C THR A 172 -4.55 -19.45 8.53
N ILE A 173 -4.36 -20.60 7.87
CA ILE A 173 -5.34 -21.27 7.04
C ILE A 173 -6.03 -22.33 7.90
N LYS A 174 -7.37 -22.27 7.95
CA LYS A 174 -8.19 -23.12 8.80
C LYS A 174 -8.54 -24.43 8.10
N PRO A 175 -8.70 -25.53 8.84
CA PRO A 175 -9.12 -26.80 8.27
C PRO A 175 -10.52 -26.71 7.67
N VAL A 176 -10.75 -27.55 6.66
CA VAL A 176 -12.05 -27.72 6.02
C VAL A 176 -12.51 -29.17 6.21
N GLU A 177 -13.68 -29.37 6.79
CA GLU A 177 -14.21 -30.70 7.07
C GLU A 177 -14.36 -31.51 5.78
N GLY A 178 -13.80 -32.74 5.77
CA GLY A 178 -13.86 -33.64 4.64
C GLY A 178 -12.85 -33.39 3.52
N SER A 179 -11.90 -32.44 3.71
CA SER A 179 -10.82 -32.20 2.78
C SER A 179 -9.50 -32.84 3.23
N THR A 180 -8.48 -32.87 2.35
CA THR A 180 -7.14 -33.34 2.69
C THR A 180 -6.40 -32.37 3.61
N ASN A 181 -6.89 -31.13 3.73
CA ASN A 181 -6.32 -30.05 4.54
C ASN A 181 -4.83 -29.75 4.25
N GLU A 182 -4.42 -29.86 3.00
CA GLU A 182 -3.01 -29.68 2.56
C GLU A 182 -2.44 -28.32 2.93
N LEU A 183 -3.29 -27.28 2.99
CA LEU A 183 -2.88 -25.93 3.39
C LEU A 183 -3.21 -25.58 4.85
N GLU A 184 -3.73 -26.52 5.65
CA GLU A 184 -3.99 -26.22 7.05
C GLU A 184 -2.72 -25.83 7.79
N GLY A 185 -2.76 -24.71 8.53
CA GLY A 185 -1.64 -24.28 9.36
C GLY A 185 -1.30 -22.80 9.18
N THR A 186 -0.13 -22.44 9.67
CA THR A 186 0.38 -21.07 9.60
C THR A 186 1.43 -20.93 8.50
N TRP A 187 1.30 -19.89 7.69
CA TRP A 187 2.13 -19.66 6.53
C TRP A 187 2.70 -18.25 6.52
N GLU A 188 3.99 -18.13 6.23
CA GLU A 188 4.63 -16.87 5.86
C GLU A 188 4.40 -16.61 4.37
N ILE A 189 4.06 -15.37 4.02
CA ILE A 189 3.85 -14.94 2.65
C ILE A 189 4.94 -13.97 2.23
N VAL A 190 5.68 -14.34 1.20
CA VAL A 190 6.75 -13.53 0.65
C VAL A 190 6.40 -13.12 -0.78
N PRO A 191 6.09 -11.82 -1.04
CA PRO A 191 5.83 -11.34 -2.39
C PRO A 191 7.04 -11.56 -3.30
N THR A 192 6.77 -11.90 -4.56
CA THR A 192 7.77 -12.04 -5.62
C THR A 192 7.41 -11.20 -6.83
N LEU A 193 8.30 -11.11 -7.81
CA LEU A 193 8.03 -10.42 -9.07
C LEU A 193 6.87 -11.06 -9.85
N ARG A 194 6.71 -12.36 -9.77
CA ARG A 194 5.71 -13.12 -10.55
C ARG A 194 4.46 -13.51 -9.76
N GLY A 195 4.46 -13.33 -8.44
CA GLY A 195 3.38 -13.73 -7.55
C GLY A 195 3.79 -13.65 -6.10
N PHE A 196 3.81 -14.77 -5.40
CA PHE A 196 4.30 -14.87 -4.02
C PHE A 196 4.69 -16.30 -3.68
N ARG A 197 5.47 -16.46 -2.60
CA ARG A 197 5.78 -17.76 -2.00
C ARG A 197 5.05 -17.91 -0.67
N LEU A 198 4.56 -19.13 -0.45
CA LEU A 198 4.06 -19.57 0.84
C LEU A 198 5.10 -20.48 1.49
N TYR A 199 5.46 -20.19 2.73
CA TYR A 199 6.33 -21.04 3.55
C TYR A 199 5.58 -21.50 4.79
N ALA A 200 5.38 -22.81 4.94
CA ALA A 200 4.81 -23.33 6.17
C ALA A 200 5.75 -23.07 7.35
N VAL A 201 5.21 -22.60 8.48
CA VAL A 201 6.00 -22.25 9.65
C VAL A 201 5.52 -23.02 10.89
N ASN A 202 6.49 -23.34 11.76
CA ASN A 202 6.22 -23.90 13.08
C ASN A 202 6.09 -22.76 14.11
N THR A 203 4.88 -22.51 14.59
CA THR A 203 4.56 -21.46 15.56
C THR A 203 5.04 -21.79 16.98
N GLU A 204 5.39 -23.06 17.28
CA GLU A 204 5.91 -23.46 18.58
C GLU A 204 7.37 -23.05 18.83
N THR A 205 8.07 -22.58 17.78
CA THR A 205 9.47 -22.19 17.86
C THR A 205 9.70 -20.84 18.54
N GLY A 206 8.65 -20.03 18.74
CA GLY A 206 8.74 -18.72 19.38
C GLY A 206 7.39 -18.09 19.70
N ASN A 207 7.41 -17.05 20.53
CA ASN A 207 6.23 -16.34 21.00
C ASN A 207 5.75 -15.25 20.03
N THR A 208 6.58 -14.88 19.08
CA THR A 208 6.28 -13.82 18.10
C THR A 208 6.48 -14.34 16.67
N PRO A 209 5.80 -13.76 15.67
CA PRO A 209 5.93 -14.19 14.28
C PRO A 209 7.39 -14.21 13.76
N TRP A 210 8.22 -13.31 14.22
CA TRP A 210 9.63 -13.22 13.81
C TRP A 210 10.54 -14.33 14.35
N GLU A 211 10.05 -15.09 15.34
CA GLU A 211 10.76 -16.23 15.94
C GLU A 211 10.35 -17.56 15.29
N TRP A 212 9.26 -17.58 14.50
CA TRP A 212 8.78 -18.78 13.85
C TRP A 212 9.72 -19.26 12.75
N GLN A 213 9.88 -20.57 12.66
CA GLN A 213 10.81 -21.19 11.73
C GLN A 213 10.05 -21.87 10.58
N ARG A 214 10.57 -21.73 9.36
CA ARG A 214 10.05 -22.43 8.18
C ARG A 214 10.27 -23.93 8.32
N THR A 215 9.26 -24.72 7.94
CA THR A 215 9.30 -26.19 8.07
C THR A 215 9.94 -26.90 6.88
N GLY A 216 10.21 -26.19 5.77
CA GLY A 216 10.69 -26.73 4.51
C GLY A 216 9.57 -27.07 3.53
N ILE A 217 8.28 -26.90 3.89
CA ILE A 217 7.17 -26.97 2.95
C ILE A 217 6.95 -25.59 2.36
N GLU A 218 6.99 -25.49 1.03
CA GLU A 218 6.82 -24.22 0.32
C GLU A 218 6.04 -24.39 -0.98
N TYR A 219 5.36 -23.31 -1.41
CA TYR A 219 4.74 -23.19 -2.72
C TYR A 219 5.22 -21.89 -3.38
N ASP A 220 5.74 -21.99 -4.60
CA ASP A 220 6.02 -20.82 -5.44
C ASP A 220 4.82 -20.58 -6.35
N LEU A 221 4.10 -19.51 -6.12
CA LEU A 221 2.83 -19.20 -6.76
C LEU A 221 3.02 -18.07 -7.76
N VAL A 222 2.77 -18.38 -9.03
CA VAL A 222 2.88 -17.45 -10.15
C VAL A 222 1.50 -17.03 -10.60
N GLU A 223 1.30 -15.72 -10.78
CA GLU A 223 0.03 -15.17 -11.25
C GLU A 223 -0.34 -15.74 -12.61
N SER A 224 -1.54 -16.28 -12.71
CA SER A 224 -2.03 -16.98 -13.90
C SER A 224 -3.12 -16.22 -14.66
N ASP A 225 -3.70 -15.13 -14.11
CA ASP A 225 -4.68 -14.33 -14.86
C ASP A 225 -3.99 -13.51 -15.96
N PRO A 226 -4.17 -13.88 -17.25
CA PRO A 226 -3.51 -13.19 -18.35
C PRO A 226 -4.05 -11.78 -18.60
N ASN A 227 -5.15 -11.37 -17.96
CA ASN A 227 -5.81 -10.09 -18.19
C ASN A 227 -5.48 -9.05 -17.12
N VAL A 228 -5.16 -9.49 -15.93
CA VAL A 228 -4.92 -8.59 -14.78
C VAL A 228 -3.44 -8.22 -14.68
N GLY A 229 -2.56 -9.18 -14.69
CA GLY A 229 -1.12 -9.01 -14.58
C GLY A 229 -0.66 -8.52 -13.21
N ARG A 230 0.58 -8.82 -12.89
CA ARG A 230 1.21 -8.47 -11.62
C ARG A 230 1.16 -6.96 -11.34
N PHE A 231 1.03 -6.57 -10.09
CA PHE A 231 0.99 -5.18 -9.63
C PHE A 231 -0.27 -4.39 -10.02
N PHE A 232 -1.39 -5.06 -10.31
CA PHE A 232 -2.66 -4.36 -10.56
C PHE A 232 -3.06 -3.44 -9.40
N TYR A 233 -2.84 -3.91 -8.18
CA TYR A 233 -3.12 -3.14 -6.97
C TYR A 233 -2.40 -1.78 -6.92
N ALA A 234 -1.25 -1.63 -7.58
CA ALA A 234 -0.53 -0.36 -7.66
C ALA A 234 -1.26 0.73 -8.47
N SER A 235 -2.24 0.34 -9.30
CA SER A 235 -3.13 1.28 -9.98
C SER A 235 -4.43 1.57 -9.23
N THR A 236 -4.78 0.78 -8.21
CA THR A 236 -6.10 0.84 -7.55
C THR A 236 -6.06 1.12 -6.05
N THR A 237 -4.92 0.90 -5.41
CA THR A 237 -4.73 1.05 -3.97
C THR A 237 -3.59 2.02 -3.68
N LEU A 238 -3.79 2.96 -2.75
CA LEU A 238 -2.70 3.83 -2.29
C LEU A 238 -1.68 2.98 -1.53
N LEU A 239 -0.45 2.97 -2.02
CA LEU A 239 0.65 2.18 -1.47
C LEU A 239 1.27 2.85 -0.24
N ASN A 240 1.92 2.07 0.61
CA ASN A 240 2.70 2.52 1.74
C ASN A 240 4.03 1.77 1.86
N ASP A 241 4.89 2.18 2.78
CA ASP A 241 6.25 1.66 2.93
C ASP A 241 6.31 0.13 3.14
N HIS A 242 5.31 -0.45 3.83
CA HIS A 242 5.27 -1.90 4.07
C HIS A 242 5.15 -2.72 2.78
N GLN A 243 4.47 -2.18 1.77
CA GLN A 243 4.28 -2.87 0.50
C GLN A 243 5.54 -2.85 -0.37
N PHE A 244 6.49 -1.98 -0.05
CA PHE A 244 7.74 -1.83 -0.80
C PHE A 244 8.91 -2.59 -0.18
N SER A 245 8.90 -2.79 1.15
CA SER A 245 10.06 -3.28 1.92
C SER A 245 10.58 -4.66 1.51
N THR A 246 9.76 -5.45 0.82
CA THR A 246 10.12 -6.79 0.35
C THR A 246 10.65 -6.82 -1.09
N PHE A 247 10.58 -5.71 -1.82
CA PHE A 247 10.96 -5.65 -3.22
C PHE A 247 12.33 -5.00 -3.43
N ASP A 248 13.11 -5.60 -4.30
CA ASP A 248 14.34 -4.97 -4.79
C ASP A 248 14.05 -3.83 -5.79
N LYS A 249 15.07 -3.04 -6.11
CA LYS A 249 14.95 -1.89 -7.01
C LYS A 249 14.47 -2.28 -8.42
N SER A 250 14.84 -3.45 -8.89
CA SER A 250 14.43 -3.94 -10.22
C SER A 250 12.94 -4.25 -10.23
N THR A 251 12.43 -4.89 -9.20
CA THR A 251 11.01 -5.18 -9.01
C THR A 251 10.19 -3.90 -8.84
N LEU A 252 10.66 -2.96 -8.03
CA LEU A 252 10.00 -1.64 -7.88
C LEU A 252 9.93 -0.89 -9.21
N ARG A 253 11.00 -0.94 -10.02
CA ARG A 253 11.01 -0.37 -11.36
C ARG A 253 9.96 -1.01 -12.27
N ILE A 254 9.79 -2.33 -12.23
CA ILE A 254 8.73 -3.01 -12.99
C ILE A 254 7.36 -2.60 -12.46
N MET A 255 7.13 -2.61 -11.15
CA MET A 255 5.87 -2.18 -10.53
C MET A 255 5.45 -0.78 -10.97
N ARG A 256 6.36 0.19 -10.91
CA ARG A 256 6.11 1.56 -11.37
C ARG A 256 5.75 1.62 -12.85
N ASN A 257 6.45 0.86 -13.68
CA ASN A 257 6.19 0.84 -15.12
C ASN A 257 4.96 0.02 -15.49
N ALA A 258 4.51 -0.92 -14.65
CA ALA A 258 3.25 -1.64 -14.83
C ALA A 258 2.05 -0.67 -14.77
N ILE A 259 2.09 0.35 -13.90
CA ILE A 259 1.08 1.42 -13.88
C ILE A 259 1.00 2.11 -15.26
N LEU A 260 2.14 2.50 -15.83
CA LEU A 260 2.19 3.15 -17.14
C LEU A 260 1.77 2.20 -18.28
N ALA A 261 2.18 0.94 -18.20
CA ALA A 261 1.86 -0.08 -19.20
C ALA A 261 0.34 -0.32 -19.34
N ARG A 262 -0.42 -0.22 -18.23
CA ARG A 262 -1.89 -0.34 -18.23
C ARG A 262 -2.58 0.73 -19.06
N HIS A 263 -1.94 1.90 -19.19
CA HIS A 263 -2.40 2.98 -20.06
C HIS A 263 -1.83 2.89 -21.48
N GLY A 264 -1.16 1.78 -21.82
CA GLY A 264 -0.57 1.55 -23.13
C GLY A 264 0.71 2.34 -23.38
N TYR A 265 1.45 2.75 -22.33
CA TYR A 265 2.69 3.50 -22.48
C TYR A 265 3.72 2.72 -23.33
N ARG A 266 4.25 3.35 -24.36
CA ARG A 266 5.29 2.78 -25.23
C ARG A 266 6.67 3.03 -24.65
N PHE A 267 7.28 1.98 -24.13
CA PHE A 267 8.61 2.07 -23.53
C PHE A 267 9.70 2.27 -24.59
N GLN A 268 10.73 3.04 -24.26
CA GLN A 268 11.93 3.20 -25.10
C GLN A 268 13.05 2.27 -24.66
N SER A 269 13.10 1.90 -23.40
CA SER A 269 14.07 1.00 -22.80
C SER A 269 13.78 -0.44 -23.25
N LYS A 270 14.80 -1.13 -23.80
CA LYS A 270 14.63 -2.46 -24.42
C LYS A 270 14.16 -3.52 -23.42
N ASP A 271 14.69 -3.48 -22.20
CA ASP A 271 14.32 -4.40 -21.13
C ASP A 271 12.85 -4.27 -20.73
N LEU A 272 12.32 -3.05 -20.64
CA LEU A 272 10.88 -2.84 -20.37
C LEU A 272 10.01 -3.20 -21.58
N GLN A 273 10.49 -2.96 -22.81
CA GLN A 273 9.79 -3.42 -24.01
C GLN A 273 9.67 -4.93 -24.01
N GLU A 274 10.77 -5.64 -23.78
CA GLU A 274 10.82 -7.10 -23.73
C GLU A 274 9.92 -7.63 -22.63
N TYR A 275 10.02 -7.10 -21.41
CA TYR A 275 9.19 -7.50 -20.29
C TYR A 275 7.70 -7.36 -20.60
N PHE A 276 7.24 -6.14 -20.94
CA PHE A 276 5.81 -5.89 -21.12
C PHE A 276 5.24 -6.47 -22.42
N THR A 277 6.03 -6.66 -23.47
CA THR A 277 5.55 -7.33 -24.69
C THR A 277 5.18 -8.80 -24.44
N ASN A 278 5.79 -9.42 -23.44
CA ASN A 278 5.46 -10.79 -23.02
C ASN A 278 4.22 -10.86 -22.12
N GLU A 279 3.72 -9.70 -21.62
CA GLU A 279 2.52 -9.63 -20.79
C GLU A 279 1.26 -9.61 -21.67
N PRO A 280 0.35 -10.60 -21.57
CA PRO A 280 -0.83 -10.69 -22.44
C PRO A 280 -1.78 -9.49 -22.34
N TRP A 281 -1.82 -8.83 -21.18
CA TRP A 281 -2.66 -7.66 -20.93
C TRP A 281 -2.10 -6.36 -21.50
N TYR A 282 -0.81 -6.27 -21.81
CA TYR A 282 -0.19 -5.06 -22.31
C TYR A 282 -0.55 -4.80 -23.78
N LYS A 283 -1.14 -3.62 -24.01
CA LYS A 283 -1.52 -3.16 -25.35
C LYS A 283 -0.95 -1.77 -25.58
N PRO A 284 0.19 -1.63 -26.28
CA PRO A 284 0.81 -0.32 -26.50
C PRO A 284 -0.11 0.59 -27.31
N ALA A 285 -0.28 1.84 -26.86
CA ALA A 285 -1.01 2.87 -27.57
C ALA A 285 -0.27 3.31 -28.85
N ALA A 286 -0.94 4.05 -29.74
CA ALA A 286 -0.30 4.60 -30.92
C ALA A 286 0.81 5.61 -30.60
N SER A 287 0.62 6.43 -29.55
CA SER A 287 1.62 7.34 -28.99
C SER A 287 1.48 7.42 -27.46
N ASN A 288 2.47 8.03 -26.79
CA ASN A 288 2.37 8.31 -25.35
C ASN A 288 1.61 9.61 -25.04
N ASP A 289 1.19 10.34 -26.09
CA ASP A 289 0.43 11.57 -25.93
C ASP A 289 -0.97 11.28 -25.41
N GLY A 290 -1.41 12.03 -24.41
CA GLY A 290 -2.74 11.89 -23.86
C GLY A 290 -2.92 10.80 -22.81
N ILE A 291 -1.87 10.08 -22.41
CA ILE A 291 -1.92 9.19 -21.25
C ILE A 291 -2.27 10.01 -20.01
N ARG A 292 -3.32 9.60 -19.32
CA ARG A 292 -3.80 10.23 -18.09
C ARG A 292 -3.80 9.21 -16.98
N LEU A 293 -3.04 9.51 -15.95
CA LEU A 293 -2.97 8.70 -14.74
C LEU A 293 -4.02 9.20 -13.74
N SER A 294 -4.64 8.27 -13.01
CA SER A 294 -5.47 8.59 -11.85
C SER A 294 -4.63 9.26 -10.75
N PHE A 295 -5.29 9.86 -9.77
CA PHE A 295 -4.59 10.50 -8.67
C PHE A 295 -3.81 9.48 -7.82
N ILE A 296 -4.38 8.29 -7.58
CA ILE A 296 -3.69 7.17 -6.91
C ILE A 296 -2.42 6.78 -7.68
N GLU A 297 -2.53 6.58 -8.98
CA GLU A 297 -1.41 6.19 -9.83
C GLU A 297 -0.27 7.21 -9.82
N GLN A 298 -0.60 8.50 -9.84
CA GLN A 298 0.38 9.58 -9.74
C GLN A 298 1.14 9.53 -8.40
N LEU A 299 0.43 9.37 -7.28
CA LEU A 299 1.03 9.25 -5.96
C LEU A 299 1.90 7.99 -5.85
N ASN A 300 1.40 6.85 -6.31
CA ASN A 300 2.13 5.60 -6.25
C ASN A 300 3.41 5.62 -7.10
N ILE A 301 3.37 6.21 -8.29
CA ILE A 301 4.58 6.39 -9.12
C ILE A 301 5.62 7.25 -8.38
N GLU A 302 5.21 8.34 -7.72
CA GLU A 302 6.12 9.20 -6.97
C GLU A 302 6.72 8.45 -5.76
N LEU A 303 5.89 7.72 -5.00
CA LEU A 303 6.34 6.90 -3.86
C LEU A 303 7.33 5.81 -4.31
N ILE A 304 6.99 5.03 -5.35
CA ILE A 304 7.86 3.97 -5.85
C ILE A 304 9.20 4.55 -6.33
N LYS A 305 9.21 5.67 -7.04
CA LYS A 305 10.46 6.35 -7.46
C LYS A 305 11.34 6.71 -6.28
N GLN A 306 10.76 7.15 -5.17
CA GLN A 306 11.50 7.46 -3.96
C GLN A 306 12.18 6.21 -3.41
N MET A 307 11.45 5.09 -3.35
CA MET A 307 11.97 3.82 -2.87
C MET A 307 13.03 3.21 -3.80
N GLU A 308 12.88 3.36 -5.12
CA GLU A 308 13.93 2.99 -6.10
C GLU A 308 15.23 3.77 -5.88
N GLY A 309 15.15 5.03 -5.43
CA GLY A 309 16.29 5.96 -5.27
C GLY A 309 16.92 6.00 -3.88
N THR A 310 16.32 5.37 -2.87
CA THR A 310 16.89 5.30 -1.52
C THR A 310 18.05 4.30 -1.48
N GLU A 311 19.26 4.81 -1.37
CA GLU A 311 20.48 4.10 -0.92
C GLU A 311 20.85 4.56 0.47
#